data_90538cd79f32f03c4efdae219360277d
#
_entry.id   90538cd79f32f03c4efdae219360277d
#
_cell.length_a   1.000
_cell.length_b   1.000
_cell.length_c   1.000
_cell.angle_alpha   90.00
_cell.angle_beta   90.00
_cell.angle_gamma   90.00
#
_symmetry.space_group_name_H-M   'P 1'
#
loop_
_entity.id
_entity.type
_entity.pdbx_description
1 polymer ?
#
loop_
_entity_poly.entity_id
_entity_poly.type
_entity_poly.pdbx_seq_one_letter_code
_entity_poly.pdbx_strand_id
1 'polypeptide(L)'
;LKIMSCGLNFADILLKNGTYQETPQLPFVLGMEVSGVVDAIGSNVTNFSIGDRVAVFGGQGGLAEFGCFDVSRCVQLPQKMNFDDAAAFQIAYGTSHLALGYKAQTKPGDTLLVLGASGGVGLTAIQLGKLMGARVIGVARGTEKMEVIKKEGADFVLDSDDPDLVSRLKDLGGIDIVYDAVGGDQFKSA
;
A
#
# COMPACT_ATOMS: atom_id res chain seq x y z
N LEU A 1 7.34 -3.89 21.91
CA LEU A 1 6.17 -4.48 21.28
C LEU A 1 6.40 -5.97 21.05
N LYS A 2 5.47 -6.83 21.47
CA LYS A 2 5.39 -8.22 21.02
C LYS A 2 4.73 -8.21 19.66
N ILE A 3 5.47 -8.57 18.61
CA ILE A 3 4.97 -8.56 17.23
C ILE A 3 4.10 -9.78 17.00
N MET A 4 2.90 -9.56 16.48
CA MET A 4 1.93 -10.61 16.15
C MET A 4 1.86 -10.87 14.64
N SER A 5 2.08 -9.83 13.82
CA SER A 5 2.12 -9.92 12.37
C SER A 5 3.03 -8.83 11.78
N CYS A 6 3.66 -9.12 10.64
CA CYS A 6 4.51 -8.20 9.90
C CYS A 6 4.06 -8.17 8.43
N GLY A 7 3.76 -7.00 7.91
CA GLY A 7 3.48 -6.79 6.49
C GLY A 7 4.76 -6.85 5.66
N LEU A 8 4.70 -7.51 4.51
CA LEU A 8 5.80 -7.59 3.55
C LEU A 8 5.51 -6.68 2.35
N ASN A 9 6.49 -5.86 2.01
CA ASN A 9 6.39 -4.88 0.94
C ASN A 9 7.50 -5.08 -0.10
N PHE A 10 7.28 -4.61 -1.31
CA PHE A 10 8.33 -4.60 -2.34
C PHE A 10 9.57 -3.81 -1.87
N ALA A 11 9.35 -2.78 -1.06
CA ALA A 11 10.41 -1.99 -0.44
C ALA A 11 11.35 -2.83 0.45
N ASP A 12 10.87 -3.89 1.12
CA ASP A 12 11.72 -4.80 1.90
C ASP A 12 12.74 -5.54 1.00
N ILE A 13 12.33 -5.89 -0.22
CA ILE A 13 13.22 -6.51 -1.22
C ILE A 13 14.29 -5.51 -1.66
N LEU A 14 13.90 -4.24 -1.89
CA LEU A 14 14.83 -3.18 -2.26
C LEU A 14 15.81 -2.88 -1.12
N LEU A 15 15.34 -2.86 0.13
CA LEU A 15 16.19 -2.71 1.33
C LEU A 15 17.21 -3.85 1.42
N LYS A 16 16.77 -5.10 1.26
CA LYS A 16 17.64 -6.27 1.25
C LYS A 16 18.75 -6.17 0.21
N ASN A 17 18.44 -5.61 -0.95
CA ASN A 17 19.37 -5.47 -2.07
C ASN A 17 20.23 -4.20 -2.00
N GLY A 18 20.01 -3.32 -1.00
CA GLY A 18 20.70 -2.04 -0.89
C GLY A 18 20.35 -1.03 -1.99
N THR A 19 19.17 -1.16 -2.61
CA THR A 19 18.69 -0.32 -3.72
C THR A 19 17.53 0.58 -3.34
N TYR A 20 17.09 0.55 -2.08
CA TYR A 20 16.07 1.46 -1.56
C TYR A 20 16.67 2.84 -1.29
N GLN A 21 15.83 3.87 -1.34
CA GLN A 21 16.24 5.28 -1.20
C GLN A 21 16.93 5.56 0.15
N GLU A 22 16.45 4.93 1.20
CA GLU A 22 17.00 5.03 2.56
C GLU A 22 17.42 3.63 2.99
N THR A 23 18.74 3.40 3.08
CA THR A 23 19.27 2.11 3.53
C THR A 23 19.75 2.23 4.97
N PRO A 24 19.17 1.46 5.92
CA PRO A 24 19.64 1.44 7.30
C PRO A 24 21.09 0.97 7.41
N GLN A 25 21.77 1.35 8.50
CA GLN A 25 23.10 0.83 8.81
C GLN A 25 23.04 -0.66 9.13
N LEU A 26 24.00 -1.42 8.59
CA LEU A 26 24.13 -2.84 8.89
C LEU A 26 24.76 -3.06 10.28
N PRO A 27 24.32 -4.10 11.03
CA PRO A 27 23.22 -5.01 10.70
C PRO A 27 21.84 -4.41 11.03
N PHE A 28 20.80 -4.76 10.23
CA PHE A 28 19.42 -4.40 10.53
C PHE A 28 18.47 -5.56 10.26
N VAL A 29 17.28 -5.51 10.87
CA VAL A 29 16.20 -6.48 10.66
C VAL A 29 15.18 -5.87 9.69
N LEU A 30 14.79 -6.63 8.66
CA LEU A 30 13.75 -6.22 7.70
C LEU A 30 12.36 -6.19 8.35
N GLY A 31 11.37 -5.75 7.58
CA GLY A 31 9.98 -5.61 8.00
C GLY A 31 9.67 -4.18 8.40
N MET A 32 9.03 -3.46 7.47
CA MET A 32 8.78 -2.02 7.60
C MET A 32 7.55 -1.71 8.43
N GLU A 33 6.56 -2.60 8.44
CA GLU A 33 5.30 -2.41 9.13
C GLU A 33 4.90 -3.66 9.92
N VAL A 34 4.35 -3.44 11.10
CA VAL A 34 3.96 -4.52 12.02
C VAL A 34 2.67 -4.19 12.73
N SER A 35 2.08 -5.22 13.30
CA SER A 35 1.05 -5.09 14.31
C SER A 35 1.38 -5.99 15.50
N GLY A 36 0.91 -5.61 16.68
CA GLY A 36 1.19 -6.39 17.87
C GLY A 36 0.60 -5.80 19.14
N VAL A 37 1.12 -6.31 20.25
CA VAL A 37 0.70 -5.92 21.61
C VAL A 37 1.84 -5.20 22.30
N VAL A 38 1.54 -4.08 22.95
CA VAL A 38 2.52 -3.34 23.76
C VAL A 38 2.95 -4.22 24.94
N ASP A 39 4.22 -4.58 24.97
CA ASP A 39 4.84 -5.44 25.98
C ASP A 39 5.55 -4.63 27.06
N ALA A 40 6.20 -3.53 26.65
CA ALA A 40 6.83 -2.56 27.54
C ALA A 40 6.76 -1.16 26.94
N ILE A 41 6.83 -0.14 27.79
CA ILE A 41 6.81 1.29 27.41
C ILE A 41 7.98 2.03 28.04
N GLY A 42 8.52 3.00 27.33
CA GLY A 42 9.50 3.94 27.87
C GLY A 42 8.91 4.87 28.93
N SER A 43 9.74 5.38 29.82
CA SER A 43 9.30 6.22 30.95
C SER A 43 8.52 7.49 30.54
N ASN A 44 8.73 7.97 29.32
CA ASN A 44 8.11 9.21 28.81
C ASN A 44 6.85 8.93 27.95
N VAL A 45 6.44 7.67 27.79
CA VAL A 45 5.27 7.30 27.00
C VAL A 45 4.04 7.36 27.92
N THR A 46 3.08 8.22 27.55
CA THR A 46 1.85 8.46 28.34
C THR A 46 0.56 8.11 27.59
N ASN A 47 0.65 7.90 26.28
CA ASN A 47 -0.54 7.69 25.41
C ASN A 47 -0.80 6.23 25.06
N PHE A 48 0.01 5.30 25.57
CA PHE A 48 -0.18 3.87 25.44
C PHE A 48 0.04 3.15 26.76
N SER A 49 -0.58 1.99 26.90
CA SER A 49 -0.46 1.09 28.05
C SER A 49 0.03 -0.29 27.61
N ILE A 50 0.66 -1.02 28.54
CA ILE A 50 0.98 -2.45 28.33
C ILE A 50 -0.32 -3.20 28.06
N GLY A 51 -0.33 -4.03 27.03
CA GLY A 51 -1.51 -4.75 26.56
C GLY A 51 -2.27 -4.07 25.43
N ASP A 52 -1.99 -2.81 25.10
CA ASP A 52 -2.61 -2.13 23.96
C ASP A 52 -2.26 -2.82 22.65
N ARG A 53 -3.23 -2.89 21.76
CA ARG A 53 -3.08 -3.42 20.41
C ARG A 53 -2.74 -2.27 19.46
N VAL A 54 -1.63 -2.38 18.76
CA VAL A 54 -1.11 -1.30 17.91
C VAL A 54 -0.64 -1.82 16.55
N ALA A 55 -0.71 -0.94 15.56
CA ALA A 55 0.04 -1.05 14.31
C ALA A 55 1.17 -0.02 14.31
N VAL A 56 2.28 -0.36 13.67
CA VAL A 56 3.49 0.48 13.64
C VAL A 56 4.08 0.50 12.24
N PHE A 57 4.35 1.69 11.73
CA PHE A 57 5.25 1.88 10.60
C PHE A 57 6.66 2.16 11.12
N GLY A 58 7.44 1.10 11.34
CA GLY A 58 8.79 1.17 11.92
C GLY A 58 9.89 1.54 10.93
N GLY A 59 9.66 1.27 9.65
CA GLY A 59 10.68 1.38 8.60
C GLY A 59 11.64 0.18 8.56
N GLN A 60 11.84 -0.49 9.69
CA GLN A 60 12.65 -1.71 9.86
C GLN A 60 12.31 -2.39 11.19
N GLY A 61 12.80 -3.59 11.41
CA GLY A 61 12.71 -4.30 12.70
C GLY A 61 11.50 -5.22 12.84
N GLY A 62 10.65 -5.33 11.81
CA GLY A 62 9.38 -6.04 11.90
C GLY A 62 9.47 -7.56 11.80
N LEU A 63 10.48 -8.11 11.12
CA LEU A 63 10.67 -9.56 11.02
C LEU A 63 11.39 -10.11 12.26
N ALA A 64 10.77 -9.92 13.42
CA ALA A 64 11.25 -10.35 14.72
C ALA A 64 10.06 -10.66 15.65
N GLU A 65 10.28 -11.38 16.75
CA GLU A 65 9.25 -11.64 17.75
C GLU A 65 8.93 -10.40 18.60
N PHE A 66 9.95 -9.56 18.82
CA PHE A 66 9.85 -8.31 19.58
C PHE A 66 10.57 -7.18 18.84
N GLY A 67 10.01 -5.98 18.95
CA GLY A 67 10.62 -4.77 18.40
C GLY A 67 10.44 -3.56 19.31
N CYS A 68 11.41 -2.64 19.27
CA CYS A 68 11.32 -1.35 19.92
C CYS A 68 11.09 -0.28 18.84
N PHE A 69 10.01 0.48 18.97
CA PHE A 69 9.58 1.46 17.98
C PHE A 69 9.32 2.80 18.64
N ASP A 70 9.51 3.87 17.89
CA ASP A 70 9.14 5.21 18.34
C ASP A 70 7.62 5.30 18.52
N VAL A 71 7.19 5.86 19.64
CA VAL A 71 5.78 6.00 20.00
C VAL A 71 4.99 6.83 18.98
N SER A 72 5.63 7.79 18.32
CA SER A 72 5.01 8.61 17.26
C SER A 72 4.62 7.85 16.01
N ARG A 73 5.16 6.65 15.83
CA ARG A 73 4.88 5.74 14.70
C ARG A 73 3.85 4.67 15.04
N CYS A 74 3.34 4.68 16.26
CA CYS A 74 2.36 3.71 16.75
C CYS A 74 0.95 4.26 16.62
N VAL A 75 0.04 3.43 16.14
CA VAL A 75 -1.40 3.73 16.02
C VAL A 75 -2.19 2.65 16.74
N GLN A 76 -3.11 3.07 17.63
CA GLN A 76 -3.98 2.14 18.34
C GLN A 76 -4.95 1.45 17.36
N LEU A 77 -5.07 0.14 17.49
CA LEU A 77 -5.96 -0.64 16.63
C LEU A 77 -7.40 -0.62 17.12
N PRO A 78 -8.38 -0.55 16.19
CA PRO A 78 -9.76 -0.84 16.51
C PRO A 78 -9.88 -2.28 17.06
N GLN A 79 -10.78 -2.48 18.02
CA GLN A 79 -10.94 -3.79 18.69
C GLN A 79 -11.22 -4.95 17.72
N LYS A 80 -11.98 -4.67 16.65
CA LYS A 80 -12.39 -5.69 15.66
C LYS A 80 -11.34 -5.97 14.57
N MET A 81 -10.31 -5.14 14.43
CA MET A 81 -9.27 -5.32 13.41
C MET A 81 -8.31 -6.42 13.85
N ASN A 82 -8.10 -7.45 13.04
CA ASN A 82 -7.11 -8.47 13.32
C ASN A 82 -5.68 -7.96 13.10
N PHE A 83 -4.68 -8.69 13.57
CA PHE A 83 -3.29 -8.26 13.47
C PHE A 83 -2.76 -8.37 12.03
N ASP A 84 -3.22 -9.32 11.25
CA ASP A 84 -2.75 -9.51 9.88
C ASP A 84 -3.18 -8.35 8.99
N ASP A 85 -4.45 -7.96 9.03
CA ASP A 85 -4.95 -6.78 8.31
C ASP A 85 -4.23 -5.52 8.79
N ALA A 86 -4.04 -5.37 10.10
CA ALA A 86 -3.40 -4.20 10.67
C ALA A 86 -1.92 -4.07 10.26
N ALA A 87 -1.19 -5.19 10.15
CA ALA A 87 0.20 -5.19 9.72
C ALA A 87 0.37 -4.84 8.24
N ALA A 88 -0.61 -5.18 7.38
CA ALA A 88 -0.56 -4.92 5.94
C ALA A 88 -1.22 -3.60 5.53
N PHE A 89 -1.77 -2.85 6.47
CA PHE A 89 -2.61 -1.68 6.20
C PHE A 89 -1.81 -0.40 5.94
N GLN A 90 -0.79 -0.12 6.76
CA GLN A 90 -0.24 1.23 6.83
C GLN A 90 0.51 1.63 5.56
N ILE A 91 1.33 0.75 4.97
CA ILE A 91 2.11 1.09 3.78
C ILE A 91 1.20 1.10 2.55
N ALA A 92 0.47 0.03 2.29
CA ALA A 92 -0.30 -0.08 1.06
C ALA A 92 -1.43 0.96 0.99
N TYR A 93 -2.29 1.02 2.00
CA TYR A 93 -3.37 2.01 2.03
C TYR A 93 -2.87 3.42 2.27
N GLY A 94 -1.88 3.61 3.14
CA GLY A 94 -1.27 4.92 3.41
C GLY A 94 -0.66 5.55 2.15
N THR A 95 0.06 4.76 1.36
CA THR A 95 0.65 5.19 0.08
C THR A 95 -0.43 5.61 -0.91
N SER A 96 -1.44 4.77 -1.12
CA SER A 96 -2.52 5.07 -2.05
C SER A 96 -3.41 6.22 -1.58
N HIS A 97 -3.68 6.32 -0.27
CA HIS A 97 -4.44 7.44 0.28
C HIS A 97 -3.69 8.77 0.15
N LEU A 98 -2.39 8.78 0.42
CA LEU A 98 -1.56 9.97 0.23
C LEU A 98 -1.56 10.41 -1.25
N ALA A 99 -1.41 9.45 -2.17
CA ALA A 99 -1.37 9.74 -3.59
C ALA A 99 -2.71 10.26 -4.12
N LEU A 100 -3.80 9.54 -3.86
CA LEU A 100 -5.11 9.85 -4.41
C LEU A 100 -5.83 10.97 -3.66
N GLY A 101 -5.83 10.92 -2.32
CA GLY A 101 -6.54 11.90 -1.50
C GLY A 101 -5.80 13.23 -1.40
N TYR A 102 -4.52 13.20 -1.04
CA TYR A 102 -3.77 14.43 -0.76
C TYR A 102 -3.09 15.01 -2.00
N LYS A 103 -2.41 14.19 -2.83
CA LYS A 103 -1.67 14.69 -3.99
C LYS A 103 -2.58 14.93 -5.19
N ALA A 104 -3.31 13.91 -5.64
CA ALA A 104 -4.21 14.01 -6.78
C ALA A 104 -5.53 14.74 -6.47
N GLN A 105 -5.94 14.79 -5.18
CA GLN A 105 -7.22 15.36 -4.75
C GLN A 105 -8.40 14.80 -5.55
N THR A 106 -8.41 13.48 -5.68
CA THR A 106 -9.43 12.73 -6.44
C THR A 106 -10.84 13.14 -6.05
N LYS A 107 -11.67 13.38 -7.05
CA LYS A 107 -13.07 13.82 -6.89
C LYS A 107 -14.04 12.77 -7.46
N PRO A 108 -15.28 12.75 -6.97
CA PRO A 108 -16.32 11.95 -7.61
C PRO A 108 -16.47 12.31 -9.09
N GLY A 109 -16.44 11.26 -9.93
CA GLY A 109 -16.52 11.39 -11.39
C GLY A 109 -15.17 11.44 -12.13
N ASP A 110 -14.05 11.63 -11.42
CA ASP A 110 -12.71 11.52 -12.04
C ASP A 110 -12.49 10.10 -12.58
N THR A 111 -11.77 9.99 -13.68
CA THR A 111 -11.31 8.71 -14.24
C THR A 111 -9.89 8.44 -13.77
N LEU A 112 -9.74 7.40 -12.95
CA LEU A 112 -8.46 6.96 -12.38
C LEU A 112 -7.94 5.74 -13.16
N LEU A 113 -6.76 5.89 -13.77
CA LEU A 113 -5.99 4.77 -14.33
C LEU A 113 -5.00 4.27 -13.30
N VAL A 114 -5.04 2.96 -13.01
CA VAL A 114 -4.11 2.29 -12.10
C VAL A 114 -3.23 1.32 -12.88
N LEU A 115 -1.95 1.65 -13.02
CA LEU A 115 -0.93 0.77 -13.59
C LEU A 115 -0.35 -0.14 -12.50
N GLY A 116 -0.12 -1.41 -12.83
CA GLY A 116 0.28 -2.41 -11.81
C GLY A 116 -0.83 -2.69 -10.80
N ALA A 117 -2.07 -2.64 -11.25
CA ALA A 117 -3.28 -2.68 -10.44
C ALA A 117 -3.41 -3.90 -9.51
N SER A 118 -2.76 -5.03 -9.86
CA SER A 118 -2.80 -6.26 -9.05
C SER A 118 -1.73 -6.33 -7.94
N GLY A 119 -0.86 -5.33 -7.84
CA GLY A 119 0.10 -5.22 -6.73
C GLY A 119 -0.56 -4.65 -5.46
N GLY A 120 0.11 -4.75 -4.31
CA GLY A 120 -0.42 -4.28 -3.02
C GLY A 120 -0.95 -2.85 -3.06
N VAL A 121 -0.13 -1.88 -3.50
CA VAL A 121 -0.56 -0.48 -3.63
C VAL A 121 -1.55 -0.26 -4.78
N GLY A 122 -1.52 -1.10 -5.83
CA GLY A 122 -2.48 -1.03 -6.94
C GLY A 122 -3.89 -1.44 -6.51
N LEU A 123 -4.01 -2.53 -5.75
CA LEU A 123 -5.30 -3.00 -5.21
C LEU A 123 -5.91 -1.95 -4.28
N THR A 124 -5.11 -1.39 -3.37
CA THR A 124 -5.58 -0.33 -2.47
C THR A 124 -5.94 0.96 -3.21
N ALA A 125 -5.25 1.27 -4.32
CA ALA A 125 -5.62 2.41 -5.17
C ALA A 125 -6.98 2.20 -5.86
N ILE A 126 -7.29 0.97 -6.32
CA ILE A 126 -8.62 0.64 -6.86
C ILE A 126 -9.68 0.87 -5.79
N GLN A 127 -9.53 0.25 -4.62
CA GLN A 127 -10.50 0.32 -3.53
C GLN A 127 -10.73 1.77 -3.07
N LEU A 128 -9.66 2.53 -2.83
CA LEU A 128 -9.75 3.92 -2.41
C LEU A 128 -10.32 4.81 -3.51
N GLY A 129 -9.92 4.62 -4.78
CA GLY A 129 -10.50 5.33 -5.92
C GLY A 129 -12.00 5.14 -6.00
N LYS A 130 -12.50 3.89 -5.83
CA LYS A 130 -13.94 3.60 -5.78
C LYS A 130 -14.62 4.28 -4.60
N LEU A 131 -14.03 4.26 -3.40
CA LEU A 131 -14.56 4.94 -2.22
C LEU A 131 -14.61 6.47 -2.40
N MET A 132 -13.69 7.04 -3.15
CA MET A 132 -13.66 8.48 -3.49
C MET A 132 -14.63 8.84 -4.63
N GLY A 133 -15.32 7.86 -5.22
CA GLY A 133 -16.28 8.05 -6.30
C GLY A 133 -15.68 8.15 -7.70
N ALA A 134 -14.42 7.75 -7.87
CA ALA A 134 -13.78 7.71 -9.17
C ALA A 134 -14.29 6.52 -10.02
N ARG A 135 -14.23 6.69 -11.33
CA ARG A 135 -14.32 5.61 -12.31
C ARG A 135 -12.93 5.00 -12.48
N VAL A 136 -12.76 3.73 -12.12
CA VAL A 136 -11.45 3.11 -12.02
C VAL A 136 -11.17 2.17 -13.20
N ILE A 137 -10.06 2.41 -13.88
CA ILE A 137 -9.50 1.56 -14.93
C ILE A 137 -8.25 0.88 -14.35
N GLY A 138 -8.27 -0.44 -14.21
CA GLY A 138 -7.15 -1.23 -13.72
C GLY A 138 -6.39 -1.91 -14.86
N VAL A 139 -5.06 -1.80 -14.86
CA VAL A 139 -4.18 -2.47 -15.84
C VAL A 139 -3.31 -3.51 -15.12
N ALA A 140 -3.39 -4.76 -15.57
CA ALA A 140 -2.58 -5.86 -15.04
C ALA A 140 -2.26 -6.86 -16.15
N ARG A 141 -1.23 -7.69 -15.93
CA ARG A 141 -0.79 -8.71 -16.89
C ARG A 141 -1.48 -10.04 -16.64
N GLY A 142 -2.17 -10.54 -17.65
CA GLY A 142 -2.75 -11.89 -17.67
C GLY A 142 -4.09 -12.02 -16.93
N THR A 143 -4.86 -13.01 -17.33
CA THR A 143 -6.27 -13.20 -16.96
C THR A 143 -6.50 -13.31 -15.47
N GLU A 144 -5.67 -14.08 -14.76
CA GLU A 144 -5.82 -14.29 -13.31
C GLU A 144 -5.74 -12.97 -12.53
N LYS A 145 -4.74 -12.12 -12.84
CA LYS A 145 -4.59 -10.81 -12.20
C LYS A 145 -5.70 -9.85 -12.57
N MET A 146 -6.18 -9.92 -13.83
CA MET A 146 -7.32 -9.11 -14.27
C MET A 146 -8.61 -9.49 -13.53
N GLU A 147 -8.83 -10.76 -13.24
CA GLU A 147 -9.98 -11.19 -12.43
C GLU A 147 -9.90 -10.66 -10.99
N VAL A 148 -8.70 -10.67 -10.39
CA VAL A 148 -8.49 -10.10 -9.06
C VAL A 148 -8.88 -8.61 -9.04
N ILE A 149 -8.33 -7.79 -9.94
CA ILE A 149 -8.60 -6.35 -9.93
C ILE A 149 -10.05 -6.02 -10.26
N LYS A 150 -10.72 -6.83 -11.09
CA LYS A 150 -12.16 -6.72 -11.34
C LYS A 150 -12.97 -6.98 -10.06
N LYS A 151 -12.61 -8.03 -9.32
CA LYS A 151 -13.25 -8.38 -8.04
C LYS A 151 -13.07 -7.27 -6.99
N GLU A 152 -11.93 -6.59 -6.99
CA GLU A 152 -11.63 -5.47 -6.09
C GLU A 152 -12.34 -4.16 -6.47
N GLY A 153 -13.10 -4.15 -7.56
CA GLY A 153 -14.01 -3.06 -7.90
C GLY A 153 -13.57 -2.17 -9.07
N ALA A 154 -12.56 -2.56 -9.86
CA ALA A 154 -12.25 -1.84 -11.09
C ALA A 154 -13.44 -1.87 -12.06
N ASP A 155 -13.84 -0.71 -12.58
CA ASP A 155 -14.94 -0.59 -13.55
C ASP A 155 -14.53 -1.15 -14.90
N PHE A 156 -13.28 -0.96 -15.30
CA PHE A 156 -12.68 -1.48 -16.51
C PHE A 156 -11.35 -2.17 -16.19
N VAL A 157 -11.09 -3.24 -16.91
CA VAL A 157 -9.88 -4.05 -16.73
C VAL A 157 -9.24 -4.26 -18.09
N LEU A 158 -7.95 -3.92 -18.21
CA LEU A 158 -7.19 -4.04 -19.45
C LEU A 158 -5.90 -4.84 -19.20
N ASP A 159 -5.48 -5.58 -20.22
CA ASP A 159 -4.21 -6.31 -20.16
C ASP A 159 -3.05 -5.36 -20.50
N SER A 160 -1.99 -5.38 -19.68
CA SER A 160 -0.78 -4.59 -19.93
C SER A 160 -0.02 -5.02 -21.18
N ASP A 161 -0.21 -6.23 -21.65
CA ASP A 161 0.42 -6.78 -22.86
C ASP A 161 -0.45 -6.59 -24.12
N ASP A 162 -1.60 -5.93 -24.00
CA ASP A 162 -2.46 -5.61 -25.15
C ASP A 162 -1.77 -4.56 -26.04
N PRO A 163 -1.48 -4.87 -27.32
CA PRO A 163 -0.84 -3.92 -28.23
C PRO A 163 -1.70 -2.66 -28.48
N ASP A 164 -3.02 -2.78 -28.29
CA ASP A 164 -3.98 -1.70 -28.50
C ASP A 164 -4.35 -0.96 -27.19
N LEU A 165 -3.62 -1.18 -26.09
CA LEU A 165 -3.92 -0.64 -24.78
C LEU A 165 -4.19 0.88 -24.81
N VAL A 166 -3.33 1.65 -25.48
CA VAL A 166 -3.47 3.12 -25.57
C VAL A 166 -4.74 3.52 -26.34
N SER A 167 -5.08 2.80 -27.43
CA SER A 167 -6.31 3.04 -28.18
C SER A 167 -7.53 2.77 -27.30
N ARG A 168 -7.55 1.64 -26.60
CA ARG A 168 -8.65 1.30 -25.67
C ARG A 168 -8.80 2.31 -24.53
N LEU A 169 -7.71 2.83 -24.00
CA LEU A 169 -7.76 3.88 -22.97
C LEU A 169 -8.40 5.16 -23.52
N LYS A 170 -8.07 5.55 -24.76
CA LYS A 170 -8.69 6.71 -25.43
C LYS A 170 -10.19 6.50 -25.67
N ASP A 171 -10.59 5.31 -26.07
CA ASP A 171 -12.00 4.97 -26.31
C ASP A 171 -12.84 5.02 -25.01
N LEU A 172 -12.20 4.88 -23.85
CA LEU A 172 -12.84 5.02 -22.55
C LEU A 172 -13.10 6.48 -22.12
N GLY A 173 -12.74 7.48 -22.93
CA GLY A 173 -13.17 8.86 -22.76
C GLY A 173 -12.22 9.76 -21.96
N GLY A 174 -10.94 9.39 -21.85
CA GLY A 174 -9.91 10.20 -21.19
C GLY A 174 -9.64 9.79 -19.74
N ILE A 175 -8.51 10.26 -19.21
CA ILE A 175 -7.99 9.93 -17.89
C ILE A 175 -7.66 11.24 -17.18
N ASP A 176 -8.17 11.41 -15.97
CA ASP A 176 -7.89 12.58 -15.13
C ASP A 176 -6.68 12.33 -14.22
N ILE A 177 -6.52 11.10 -13.74
CA ILE A 177 -5.49 10.72 -12.78
C ILE A 177 -4.83 9.41 -13.22
N VAL A 178 -3.50 9.39 -13.26
CA VAL A 178 -2.70 8.16 -13.43
C VAL A 178 -2.01 7.82 -12.12
N TYR A 179 -2.31 6.64 -11.58
CA TYR A 179 -1.60 6.04 -10.47
C TYR A 179 -0.65 4.97 -11.01
N ASP A 180 0.64 5.26 -11.01
CA ASP A 180 1.66 4.38 -11.59
C ASP A 180 2.59 3.81 -10.51
N ALA A 181 2.48 2.51 -10.26
CA ALA A 181 3.35 1.74 -9.38
C ALA A 181 4.41 0.90 -10.14
N VAL A 182 4.48 1.03 -11.47
CA VAL A 182 5.34 0.22 -12.35
C VAL A 182 6.49 1.03 -12.92
N GLY A 183 6.19 2.23 -13.46
CA GLY A 183 7.16 3.07 -14.16
C GLY A 183 7.56 2.51 -15.53
N GLY A 184 8.73 2.96 -16.03
CA GLY A 184 9.30 2.49 -17.29
C GLY A 184 8.54 2.94 -18.52
N ASP A 185 8.40 2.04 -19.52
CA ASP A 185 7.76 2.40 -20.79
C ASP A 185 6.25 2.56 -20.69
N GLN A 186 5.60 1.89 -19.74
CA GLN A 186 4.16 2.07 -19.47
C GLN A 186 3.85 3.52 -19.03
N PHE A 187 4.71 4.12 -18.21
CA PHE A 187 4.56 5.51 -17.79
C PHE A 187 4.57 6.50 -18.96
N LYS A 188 5.40 6.23 -19.99
CA LYS A 188 5.50 7.10 -21.17
C LYS A 188 4.27 7.00 -22.09
N SER A 189 3.51 5.91 -21.95
CA SER A 189 2.37 5.59 -22.81
C SER A 189 1.03 5.98 -22.17
N ALA A 190 1.01 6.25 -20.88
CA ALA A 190 -0.15 6.65 -20.08
C ALA A 190 -0.31 8.17 -20.08
#